data_fcc6953e9d9efb7f96490bd391f342ef
#
_entry.id   fcc6953e9d9efb7f96490bd391f342ef
#
_cell.length_a   1.000
_cell.length_b   1.000
_cell.length_c   1.000
_cell.angle_alpha   90.00
_cell.angle_beta   90.00
_cell.angle_gamma   90.00
#
_symmetry.space_group_name_H-M   'P 1'
#
loop_
_entity.id
_entity.type
_entity.pdbx_description
1 polymer ?
#
loop_
_entity_poly.entity_id
_entity_poly.type
_entity_poly.pdbx_seq_one_letter_code
_entity_poly.pdbx_strand_id
1 'polypeptide(L)'
;MHKEKLFAIVGCPLGHSLSPELHSWAFDEIGYPGIYMAFEQKPENLARFYDAVRTLPVSGGNITIPFKVDSMRYVDGVSERAERIGAMNTFYWKDGRLLGENTDVIGFMAPLRGRKIDSALILGAGGVSRAAIVALQELGVPDIRITNRTPEKASALAEEFGIQAVPYEDRAGCGCSLVINATCL
;
A
#
# COMPACT_ATOMS: atom_id res chain seq x y z
N MET A 1 13.33 31.63 8.96
CA MET A 1 12.80 31.25 7.65
C MET A 1 12.40 29.77 7.74
N HIS A 2 11.10 29.46 7.87
CA HIS A 2 10.64 28.09 7.82
C HIS A 2 10.91 27.55 6.41
N LYS A 3 11.72 26.49 6.29
CA LYS A 3 11.91 25.81 5.02
C LYS A 3 10.67 24.94 4.80
N GLU A 4 9.88 25.28 3.81
CA GLU A 4 8.79 24.44 3.36
C GLU A 4 9.32 23.08 2.93
N LYS A 5 8.62 22.00 3.30
CA LYS A 5 8.98 20.62 2.94
C LYS A 5 8.02 20.09 1.91
N LEU A 6 8.55 19.57 0.81
CA LEU A 6 7.75 18.98 -0.27
C LEU A 6 7.55 17.48 -0.02
N PHE A 7 6.30 17.07 -0.03
CA PHE A 7 5.88 15.66 -0.02
C PHE A 7 5.11 15.33 -1.30
N ALA A 8 5.09 14.06 -1.64
CA ALA A 8 4.53 13.59 -2.89
C ALA A 8 3.61 12.38 -2.72
N ILE A 9 2.62 12.22 -3.59
CA ILE A 9 2.07 10.90 -3.92
C ILE A 9 2.42 10.57 -5.36
N VAL A 10 2.91 9.36 -5.61
CA VAL A 10 3.15 8.83 -6.95
C VAL A 10 2.23 7.65 -7.25
N GLY A 11 1.62 7.66 -8.43
CA GLY A 11 0.67 6.63 -8.89
C GLY A 11 0.16 6.94 -10.29
N CYS A 12 -0.76 6.11 -10.80
CA CYS A 12 -1.45 6.33 -12.08
C CYS A 12 -2.70 5.45 -12.16
N PRO A 13 -3.91 6.02 -12.37
CA PRO A 13 -4.21 7.45 -12.36
C PRO A 13 -4.29 8.06 -10.94
N LEU A 14 -4.11 9.37 -10.81
CA LEU A 14 -4.21 10.10 -9.53
C LEU A 14 -5.36 11.12 -9.48
N GLY A 15 -6.11 11.29 -10.57
CA GLY A 15 -7.15 12.34 -10.68
C GLY A 15 -8.26 12.29 -9.63
N HIS A 16 -8.40 11.18 -8.89
CA HIS A 16 -9.38 11.02 -7.81
C HIS A 16 -8.71 10.85 -6.43
N SER A 17 -7.40 11.09 -6.33
CA SER A 17 -6.69 10.94 -5.06
C SER A 17 -7.00 12.12 -4.13
N LEU A 18 -7.53 11.81 -2.95
CA LEU A 18 -7.76 12.80 -1.88
C LEU A 18 -6.52 13.05 -1.01
N SER A 19 -5.40 12.39 -1.32
CA SER A 19 -4.18 12.53 -0.51
C SER A 19 -3.64 13.96 -0.44
N PRO A 20 -3.61 14.75 -1.54
CA PRO A 20 -3.16 16.13 -1.45
C PRO A 20 -4.00 17.00 -0.51
N GLU A 21 -5.34 16.89 -0.60
CA GLU A 21 -6.25 17.65 0.26
C GLU A 21 -6.12 17.21 1.72
N LEU A 22 -6.11 15.90 1.98
CA LEU A 22 -6.02 15.34 3.32
C LEU A 22 -4.72 15.75 4.02
N HIS A 23 -3.58 15.59 3.34
CA HIS A 23 -2.28 15.92 3.93
C HIS A 23 -2.09 17.43 4.08
N SER A 24 -2.56 18.25 3.13
CA SER A 24 -2.52 19.71 3.25
C SER A 24 -3.34 20.18 4.44
N TRP A 25 -4.58 19.69 4.58
CA TRP A 25 -5.38 19.96 5.77
C TRP A 25 -4.68 19.55 7.07
N ALA A 26 -4.10 18.35 7.10
CA ALA A 26 -3.39 17.88 8.29
C ALA A 26 -2.15 18.72 8.62
N PHE A 27 -1.40 19.19 7.62
CA PHE A 27 -0.26 20.08 7.84
C PHE A 27 -0.69 21.42 8.42
N ASP A 28 -1.81 21.99 7.92
CA ASP A 28 -2.37 23.24 8.42
C ASP A 28 -2.82 23.09 9.88
N GLU A 29 -3.54 22.02 10.22
CA GLU A 29 -4.03 21.74 11.58
C GLU A 29 -2.91 21.63 12.62
N ILE A 30 -1.76 21.07 12.25
CA ILE A 30 -0.63 20.92 13.18
C ILE A 30 0.44 22.02 13.03
N GLY A 31 0.21 23.01 12.17
CA GLY A 31 1.18 24.09 11.90
C GLY A 31 2.48 23.60 11.27
N TYR A 32 2.45 22.51 10.49
CA TYR A 32 3.64 21.95 9.85
C TYR A 32 3.87 22.58 8.46
N PRO A 33 5.07 23.10 8.14
CA PRO A 33 5.36 23.79 6.89
C PRO A 33 5.55 22.78 5.74
N GLY A 34 4.51 22.01 5.42
CA GLY A 34 4.51 20.98 4.39
C GLY A 34 3.68 21.36 3.18
N ILE A 35 4.16 21.00 2.01
CA ILE A 35 3.41 21.02 0.74
C ILE A 35 3.28 19.59 0.28
N TYR A 36 2.06 19.15 -0.06
CA TYR A 36 1.81 17.81 -0.56
C TYR A 36 1.24 17.85 -1.97
N MET A 37 1.90 17.18 -2.92
CA MET A 37 1.55 17.22 -4.33
C MET A 37 1.35 15.82 -4.92
N ALA A 38 0.46 15.72 -5.92
CA ALA A 38 0.29 14.52 -6.73
C ALA A 38 1.23 14.56 -7.95
N PHE A 39 2.01 13.50 -8.11
CA PHE A 39 2.88 13.28 -9.26
C PHE A 39 2.38 12.05 -10.02
N GLU A 40 1.42 12.25 -10.93
CA GLU A 40 0.97 11.17 -11.79
C GLU A 40 2.08 10.79 -12.76
N GLN A 41 2.47 9.51 -12.74
CA GLN A 41 3.53 8.99 -13.59
C GLN A 41 3.08 7.75 -14.35
N LYS A 42 3.49 7.64 -15.61
CA LYS A 42 3.37 6.38 -16.34
C LYS A 42 4.42 5.38 -15.84
N PRO A 43 4.18 4.04 -15.97
CA PRO A 43 5.11 3.02 -15.49
C PRO A 43 6.56 3.19 -15.98
N GLU A 44 6.74 3.59 -17.24
CA GLU A 44 8.05 3.82 -17.85
C GLU A 44 8.83 4.98 -17.23
N ASN A 45 8.18 5.86 -16.48
CA ASN A 45 8.81 7.03 -15.85
C ASN A 45 9.12 6.82 -14.35
N LEU A 46 8.79 5.67 -13.78
CA LEU A 46 8.97 5.45 -12.34
C LEU A 46 10.44 5.60 -11.89
N ALA A 47 11.38 5.09 -12.67
CA ALA A 47 12.82 5.28 -12.39
C ALA A 47 13.20 6.77 -12.35
N ARG A 48 12.76 7.54 -13.35
CA ARG A 48 13.03 8.99 -13.42
C ARG A 48 12.39 9.77 -12.26
N PHE A 49 11.22 9.32 -11.78
CA PHE A 49 10.62 9.91 -10.60
C PHE A 49 11.54 9.75 -9.38
N TYR A 50 12.11 8.56 -9.14
CA TYR A 50 13.03 8.34 -8.03
C TYR A 50 14.36 9.05 -8.19
N ASP A 51 14.88 9.21 -9.42
CA ASP A 51 16.03 10.08 -9.69
C ASP A 51 15.74 11.55 -9.33
N ALA A 52 14.53 12.02 -9.65
CA ALA A 52 14.07 13.36 -9.27
C ALA A 52 13.93 13.49 -7.74
N VAL A 53 13.37 12.49 -7.04
CA VAL A 53 13.30 12.45 -5.56
C VAL A 53 14.69 12.61 -4.92
N ARG A 54 15.72 12.02 -5.53
CA ARG A 54 17.10 12.09 -5.01
C ARG A 54 17.79 13.43 -5.29
N THR A 55 17.36 14.19 -6.28
CA THR A 55 18.01 15.42 -6.73
C THR A 55 17.24 16.69 -6.37
N LEU A 56 15.93 16.58 -6.16
CA LEU A 56 15.05 17.67 -5.73
C LEU A 56 14.81 17.60 -4.21
N PRO A 57 14.38 18.70 -3.57
CA PRO A 57 14.15 18.74 -2.13
C PRO A 57 12.83 18.04 -1.71
N VAL A 58 12.60 16.83 -2.24
CA VAL A 58 11.45 16.00 -1.83
C VAL A 58 11.77 15.32 -0.51
N SER A 59 10.96 15.60 0.51
CA SER A 59 11.17 15.15 1.89
C SER A 59 10.65 13.74 2.16
N GLY A 60 9.79 13.22 1.30
CA GLY A 60 9.17 11.90 1.40
C GLY A 60 7.83 11.86 0.69
N GLY A 61 7.10 10.77 0.81
CA GLY A 61 5.79 10.67 0.17
C GLY A 61 5.19 9.28 0.20
N ASN A 62 4.08 9.17 -0.52
CA ASN A 62 3.33 7.93 -0.63
C ASN A 62 3.37 7.37 -2.06
N ILE A 63 3.17 6.07 -2.14
CA ILE A 63 3.08 5.32 -3.39
C ILE A 63 1.71 4.65 -3.44
N THR A 64 1.04 4.78 -4.58
CA THR A 64 -0.21 4.06 -4.82
C THR A 64 -0.13 3.24 -6.10
N ILE A 65 -1.26 2.69 -6.54
CA ILE A 65 -1.37 1.87 -7.75
C ILE A 65 -0.75 2.60 -8.95
N PRO A 66 0.02 1.89 -9.81
CA PRO A 66 0.37 0.47 -9.75
C PRO A 66 1.73 0.20 -9.09
N PHE A 67 2.35 1.17 -8.43
CA PHE A 67 3.80 1.21 -8.18
C PHE A 67 4.27 0.63 -6.85
N LYS A 68 3.36 0.16 -5.96
CA LYS A 68 3.72 -0.29 -4.60
C LYS A 68 4.77 -1.42 -4.55
N VAL A 69 4.76 -2.32 -5.53
CA VAL A 69 5.74 -3.42 -5.65
C VAL A 69 7.02 -2.92 -6.32
N ASP A 70 6.88 -2.29 -7.49
CA ASP A 70 8.03 -1.89 -8.30
C ASP A 70 8.90 -0.81 -7.64
N SER A 71 8.32 0.04 -6.79
CA SER A 71 9.04 1.09 -6.07
C SER A 71 10.13 0.58 -5.13
N MET A 72 10.02 -0.66 -4.65
CA MET A 72 11.02 -1.27 -3.78
C MET A 72 12.42 -1.34 -4.40
N ARG A 73 12.52 -1.33 -5.74
CA ARG A 73 13.80 -1.39 -6.48
C ARG A 73 14.56 -0.06 -6.49
N TYR A 74 13.90 1.04 -6.13
CA TYR A 74 14.42 2.40 -6.29
C TYR A 74 14.79 3.07 -4.96
N VAL A 75 14.61 2.36 -3.83
CA VAL A 75 15.01 2.83 -2.50
C VAL A 75 16.23 2.08 -1.99
N ASP A 76 16.93 2.65 -1.00
CA ASP A 76 18.18 2.10 -0.46
C ASP A 76 17.94 0.97 0.55
N GLY A 77 16.68 0.77 0.94
CA GLY A 77 16.25 -0.31 1.83
C GLY A 77 14.77 -0.14 2.18
N VAL A 78 14.18 -1.22 2.67
CA VAL A 78 12.79 -1.24 3.11
C VAL A 78 12.71 -1.77 4.55
N SER A 79 11.63 -1.46 5.25
CA SER A 79 11.36 -2.04 6.56
C SER A 79 11.10 -3.55 6.45
N GLU A 80 11.32 -4.30 7.55
CA GLU A 80 10.98 -5.74 7.62
C GLU A 80 9.52 -6.00 7.24
N ARG A 81 8.62 -5.08 7.61
CA ARG A 81 7.20 -5.17 7.24
C ARG A 81 7.01 -5.02 5.73
N ALA A 82 7.59 -4.01 5.11
CA ALA A 82 7.49 -3.80 3.66
C ALA A 82 8.12 -4.96 2.88
N GLU A 83 9.22 -5.51 3.38
CA GLU A 83 9.88 -6.69 2.82
C GLU A 83 8.98 -7.93 2.89
N ARG A 84 8.40 -8.23 4.06
CA ARG A 84 7.45 -9.33 4.24
C ARG A 84 6.22 -9.21 3.34
N ILE A 85 5.72 -7.98 3.12
CA ILE A 85 4.58 -7.71 2.24
C ILE A 85 4.98 -7.84 0.77
N GLY A 86 6.25 -7.56 0.44
CA GLY A 86 6.72 -7.41 -0.93
C GLY A 86 6.12 -6.18 -1.63
N ALA A 87 5.76 -5.13 -0.86
CA ALA A 87 5.24 -3.86 -1.37
C ALA A 87 5.45 -2.74 -0.35
N MET A 88 5.67 -1.52 -0.85
CA MET A 88 5.75 -0.31 -0.04
C MET A 88 4.71 0.71 -0.49
N ASN A 89 4.19 1.51 0.44
CA ASN A 89 3.27 2.61 0.16
C ASN A 89 3.81 3.97 0.61
N THR A 90 4.99 4.01 1.23
CA THR A 90 5.60 5.23 1.79
C THR A 90 7.10 5.19 1.54
N PHE A 91 7.67 6.33 1.15
CA PHE A 91 9.12 6.53 1.09
C PHE A 91 9.52 7.75 1.93
N TYR A 92 10.68 7.67 2.56
CA TYR A 92 11.18 8.72 3.45
C TYR A 92 12.70 8.70 3.55
N TRP A 93 13.27 9.84 3.96
CA TRP A 93 14.70 9.95 4.19
C TRP A 93 15.06 9.70 5.64
N LYS A 94 16.08 8.89 5.87
CA LYS A 94 16.70 8.67 7.18
C LYS A 94 18.21 8.49 7.00
N ASP A 95 19.00 9.31 7.71
CA ASP A 95 20.45 9.27 7.68
C ASP A 95 21.04 9.32 6.26
N GLY A 96 20.46 10.17 5.38
CA GLY A 96 20.86 10.33 3.97
C GLY A 96 20.45 9.19 3.05
N ARG A 97 19.72 8.19 3.54
CA ARG A 97 19.21 7.06 2.76
C ARG A 97 17.72 7.22 2.49
N LEU A 98 17.31 6.88 1.29
CA LEU A 98 15.89 6.81 0.89
C LEU A 98 15.35 5.43 1.28
N LEU A 99 14.42 5.38 2.22
CA LEU A 99 13.86 4.14 2.76
C LEU A 99 12.38 3.98 2.38
N GLY A 100 11.94 2.71 2.33
CA GLY A 100 10.55 2.34 2.07
C GLY A 100 9.87 1.71 3.29
N GLU A 101 8.58 2.00 3.45
CA GLU A 101 7.72 1.44 4.50
C GLU A 101 6.36 1.05 3.93
N ASN A 102 5.65 0.17 4.62
CA ASN A 102 4.25 -0.12 4.34
C ASN A 102 3.37 0.14 5.57
N THR A 103 2.59 1.21 5.50
CA THR A 103 1.67 1.63 6.57
C THR A 103 0.26 1.06 6.38
N ASP A 104 -0.06 0.42 5.25
CA ASP A 104 -1.38 -0.14 4.97
C ASP A 104 -1.77 -1.22 6.00
N VAL A 105 -0.81 -2.04 6.45
CA VAL A 105 -1.04 -3.08 7.47
C VAL A 105 -1.62 -2.49 8.75
N ILE A 106 -1.03 -1.40 9.24
CA ILE A 106 -1.52 -0.73 10.46
C ILE A 106 -2.93 -0.20 10.24
N GLY A 107 -3.18 0.38 9.06
CA GLY A 107 -4.50 0.86 8.66
C GLY A 107 -5.54 -0.26 8.62
N PHE A 108 -5.20 -1.42 8.07
CA PHE A 108 -6.08 -2.59 8.06
C PHE A 108 -6.34 -3.16 9.45
N MET A 109 -5.32 -3.24 10.29
CA MET A 109 -5.45 -3.80 11.63
C MET A 109 -6.27 -2.92 12.57
N ALA A 110 -6.16 -1.60 12.45
CA ALA A 110 -6.75 -0.65 13.41
C ALA A 110 -8.26 -0.88 13.66
N PRO A 111 -9.13 -0.97 12.63
CA PRO A 111 -10.57 -1.19 12.82
C PRO A 111 -10.93 -2.64 13.20
N LEU A 112 -10.00 -3.59 13.06
CA LEU A 112 -10.22 -5.01 13.29
C LEU A 112 -9.72 -5.49 14.65
N ARG A 113 -8.92 -4.68 15.35
CA ARG A 113 -8.38 -5.03 16.67
C ARG A 113 -9.50 -5.33 17.66
N GLY A 114 -9.35 -6.42 18.40
CA GLY A 114 -10.34 -6.87 19.39
C GLY A 114 -11.58 -7.53 18.82
N ARG A 115 -11.69 -7.65 17.49
CA ARG A 115 -12.78 -8.40 16.84
C ARG A 115 -12.39 -9.87 16.69
N LYS A 116 -13.33 -10.76 16.94
CA LYS A 116 -13.17 -12.18 16.60
C LYS A 116 -13.50 -12.35 15.11
N ILE A 117 -12.50 -12.77 14.33
CA ILE A 117 -12.62 -13.01 12.90
C ILE A 117 -12.22 -14.47 12.65
N ASP A 118 -13.16 -15.31 12.33
CA ASP A 118 -12.93 -16.75 12.13
C ASP A 118 -12.48 -17.05 10.70
N SER A 119 -12.87 -16.21 9.72
CA SER A 119 -12.49 -16.37 8.32
C SER A 119 -12.57 -15.03 7.56
N ALA A 120 -11.73 -14.85 6.56
CA ALA A 120 -11.71 -13.65 5.72
C ALA A 120 -11.57 -13.99 4.24
N LEU A 121 -12.30 -13.26 3.39
CA LEU A 121 -12.16 -13.29 1.94
C LEU A 121 -11.62 -11.95 1.44
N ILE A 122 -10.52 -11.99 0.68
CA ILE A 122 -9.93 -10.83 0.02
C ILE A 122 -10.30 -10.86 -1.47
N LEU A 123 -10.93 -9.79 -1.94
CA LEU A 123 -11.26 -9.59 -3.35
C LEU A 123 -10.17 -8.72 -3.99
N GLY A 124 -9.46 -9.28 -4.96
CA GLY A 124 -8.33 -8.62 -5.63
C GLY A 124 -6.97 -9.21 -5.25
N ALA A 125 -5.97 -9.07 -6.12
CA ALA A 125 -4.63 -9.60 -5.94
C ALA A 125 -3.56 -8.55 -6.31
N GLY A 126 -3.65 -7.36 -5.70
CA GLY A 126 -2.71 -6.24 -5.87
C GLY A 126 -1.87 -5.96 -4.63
N GLY A 127 -1.11 -4.86 -4.64
CA GLY A 127 -0.27 -4.46 -3.51
C GLY A 127 -1.04 -4.25 -2.20
N VAL A 128 -2.29 -3.79 -2.28
CA VAL A 128 -3.19 -3.63 -1.11
C VAL A 128 -3.58 -4.99 -0.54
N SER A 129 -3.84 -5.98 -1.40
CA SER A 129 -4.18 -7.35 -0.96
C SER A 129 -3.06 -7.99 -0.15
N ARG A 130 -1.80 -7.76 -0.54
CA ARG A 130 -0.62 -8.22 0.20
C ARG A 130 -0.59 -7.69 1.64
N ALA A 131 -0.84 -6.39 1.80
CA ALA A 131 -0.91 -5.77 3.12
C ALA A 131 -2.09 -6.29 3.95
N ALA A 132 -3.26 -6.52 3.32
CA ALA A 132 -4.42 -7.11 3.98
C ALA A 132 -4.14 -8.53 4.46
N ILE A 133 -3.48 -9.38 3.67
CA ILE A 133 -3.07 -10.73 4.08
C ILE A 133 -2.19 -10.68 5.31
N VAL A 134 -1.13 -9.86 5.29
CA VAL A 134 -0.21 -9.74 6.43
C VAL A 134 -0.93 -9.22 7.67
N ALA A 135 -1.82 -8.24 7.52
CA ALA A 135 -2.64 -7.73 8.63
C ALA A 135 -3.52 -8.83 9.26
N LEU A 136 -4.19 -9.64 8.44
CA LEU A 136 -5.02 -10.75 8.91
C LEU A 136 -4.19 -11.85 9.60
N GLN A 137 -3.01 -12.16 9.06
CA GLN A 137 -2.09 -13.10 9.69
C GLN A 137 -1.58 -12.59 11.05
N GLU A 138 -1.24 -11.30 11.17
CA GLU A 138 -0.83 -10.67 12.44
C GLU A 138 -1.97 -10.62 13.46
N LEU A 139 -3.23 -10.54 13.00
CA LEU A 139 -4.42 -10.64 13.85
C LEU A 139 -4.78 -12.08 14.22
N GLY A 140 -4.07 -13.07 13.69
CA GLY A 140 -4.29 -14.48 13.99
C GLY A 140 -5.56 -15.07 13.35
N VAL A 141 -6.03 -14.50 12.22
CA VAL A 141 -7.19 -15.04 11.47
C VAL A 141 -6.83 -16.41 10.89
N PRO A 142 -7.54 -17.49 11.26
CA PRO A 142 -7.12 -18.84 10.92
C PRO A 142 -7.41 -19.26 9.48
N ASP A 143 -8.42 -18.66 8.85
CA ASP A 143 -8.87 -19.00 7.49
C ASP A 143 -8.87 -17.74 6.63
N ILE A 144 -7.84 -17.58 5.81
CA ILE A 144 -7.68 -16.44 4.90
C ILE A 144 -7.78 -16.95 3.48
N ARG A 145 -8.70 -16.38 2.72
CA ARG A 145 -8.97 -16.73 1.33
C ARG A 145 -8.80 -15.52 0.44
N ILE A 146 -8.34 -15.76 -0.79
CA ILE A 146 -8.17 -14.73 -1.80
C ILE A 146 -8.82 -15.14 -3.11
N THR A 147 -9.41 -14.17 -3.80
CA THR A 147 -9.93 -14.38 -5.15
C THR A 147 -9.64 -13.19 -6.05
N ASN A 148 -9.51 -13.44 -7.33
CA ASN A 148 -9.26 -12.39 -8.33
C ASN A 148 -9.84 -12.79 -9.69
N ARG A 149 -10.25 -11.81 -10.52
CA ARG A 149 -10.71 -12.05 -11.91
C ARG A 149 -9.67 -12.76 -12.77
N THR A 150 -8.39 -12.57 -12.48
CA THR A 150 -7.25 -13.30 -13.08
C THR A 150 -6.81 -14.32 -12.04
N PRO A 151 -7.21 -15.61 -12.17
CA PRO A 151 -7.00 -16.64 -11.15
C PRO A 151 -5.52 -16.85 -10.80
N GLU A 152 -4.63 -16.74 -11.79
CA GLU A 152 -3.19 -16.94 -11.63
C GLU A 152 -2.59 -15.96 -10.62
N LYS A 153 -3.11 -14.72 -10.56
CA LYS A 153 -2.66 -13.71 -9.59
C LYS A 153 -3.10 -14.07 -8.17
N ALA A 154 -4.30 -14.62 -8.00
CA ALA A 154 -4.77 -15.06 -6.69
C ALA A 154 -3.99 -16.30 -6.23
N SER A 155 -3.76 -17.26 -7.12
CA SER A 155 -2.99 -18.47 -6.83
C SER A 155 -1.55 -18.17 -6.44
N ALA A 156 -0.88 -17.23 -7.14
CA ALA A 156 0.48 -16.81 -6.81
C ALA A 156 0.58 -16.19 -5.42
N LEU A 157 -0.36 -15.32 -5.04
CA LEU A 157 -0.38 -14.75 -3.68
C LEU A 157 -0.76 -15.81 -2.64
N ALA A 158 -1.67 -16.70 -2.96
CA ALA A 158 -2.05 -17.79 -2.04
C ALA A 158 -0.86 -18.69 -1.71
N GLU A 159 -0.07 -19.06 -2.70
CA GLU A 159 1.16 -19.84 -2.55
C GLU A 159 2.21 -19.06 -1.73
N GLU A 160 2.46 -17.79 -2.09
CA GLU A 160 3.47 -16.95 -1.44
C GLU A 160 3.19 -16.74 0.07
N PHE A 161 1.92 -16.56 0.43
CA PHE A 161 1.53 -16.27 1.83
C PHE A 161 0.98 -17.47 2.61
N GLY A 162 0.89 -18.65 1.99
CA GLY A 162 0.36 -19.86 2.63
C GLY A 162 -1.13 -19.77 2.97
N ILE A 163 -1.94 -19.16 2.09
CA ILE A 163 -3.40 -19.00 2.22
C ILE A 163 -4.14 -19.73 1.09
N GLN A 164 -5.46 -19.64 1.03
CA GLN A 164 -6.26 -20.35 0.02
C GLN A 164 -6.69 -19.43 -1.13
N ALA A 165 -6.48 -19.86 -2.37
CA ALA A 165 -7.13 -19.26 -3.53
C ALA A 165 -8.52 -19.87 -3.74
N VAL A 166 -9.52 -19.01 -4.03
CA VAL A 166 -10.91 -19.42 -4.32
C VAL A 166 -11.26 -18.97 -5.74
N PRO A 167 -11.94 -19.81 -6.55
CA PRO A 167 -12.45 -19.38 -7.85
C PRO A 167 -13.30 -18.12 -7.75
N TYR A 168 -13.19 -17.25 -8.74
CA TYR A 168 -13.87 -15.94 -8.68
C TYR A 168 -15.40 -16.07 -8.68
N GLU A 169 -15.94 -17.06 -9.37
CA GLU A 169 -17.35 -17.43 -9.40
C GLU A 169 -17.89 -17.87 -8.03
N ASP A 170 -17.07 -18.49 -7.20
CA ASP A 170 -17.46 -19.06 -5.90
C ASP A 170 -17.40 -18.03 -4.76
N ARG A 171 -16.93 -16.80 -5.02
CA ARG A 171 -16.71 -15.76 -4.00
C ARG A 171 -17.93 -15.44 -3.13
N ALA A 172 -19.13 -15.49 -3.73
CA ALA A 172 -20.37 -15.19 -3.01
C ALA A 172 -20.77 -16.31 -2.03
N GLY A 173 -20.34 -17.55 -2.29
CA GLY A 173 -20.62 -18.73 -1.47
C GLY A 173 -19.58 -19.02 -0.39
N CYS A 174 -18.53 -18.22 -0.25
CA CYS A 174 -17.42 -18.50 0.67
C CYS A 174 -17.81 -18.53 2.16
N GLY A 175 -18.90 -17.87 2.56
CA GLY A 175 -19.36 -17.86 3.96
C GLY A 175 -18.37 -17.25 4.96
N CYS A 176 -17.42 -16.43 4.51
CA CYS A 176 -16.43 -15.81 5.38
C CYS A 176 -17.06 -14.73 6.27
N SER A 177 -16.58 -14.61 7.50
CA SER A 177 -17.06 -13.63 8.49
C SER A 177 -16.61 -12.19 8.18
N LEU A 178 -15.55 -12.03 7.37
CA LEU A 178 -15.03 -10.75 6.89
C LEU A 178 -14.82 -10.81 5.39
N VAL A 179 -15.21 -9.74 4.69
CA VAL A 179 -14.85 -9.53 3.26
C VAL A 179 -14.10 -8.22 3.13
N ILE A 180 -12.94 -8.27 2.48
CA ILE A 180 -12.10 -7.12 2.18
C ILE A 180 -12.10 -6.89 0.67
N ASN A 181 -12.63 -5.73 0.23
CA ASN A 181 -12.51 -5.32 -1.16
C ASN A 181 -11.18 -4.57 -1.36
N ALA A 182 -10.24 -5.21 -2.02
CA ALA A 182 -8.93 -4.66 -2.41
C ALA A 182 -8.83 -4.46 -3.94
N THR A 183 -9.97 -4.33 -4.62
CA THR A 183 -10.05 -4.00 -6.04
C THR A 183 -10.16 -2.49 -6.25
N CYS A 184 -9.99 -2.03 -7.50
CA CYS A 184 -10.18 -0.64 -7.92
C CYS A 184 -11.65 -0.33 -8.29
N LEU A 185 -12.60 -1.19 -7.96
CA LEU A 185 -14.03 -1.05 -8.31
C LEU A 185 -14.80 -0.45 -7.15
#